data_cdaa317154f1cec9d4a15b0bf613d8c8
#
_entry.id   cdaa317154f1cec9d4a15b0bf613d8c8
#
_cell.length_a   1.000
_cell.length_b   1.000
_cell.length_c   1.000
_cell.angle_alpha   90.00
_cell.angle_beta   90.00
_cell.angle_gamma   90.00
#
_symmetry.space_group_name_H-M   'P 1'
#
loop_
_entity.id
_entity.type
_entity.pdbx_description
1 polymer ?
#
loop_
_entity_poly.entity_id
_entity_poly.type
_entity_poly.pdbx_seq_one_letter_code
_entity_poly.pdbx_strand_id
1 'polypeptide(L)'
;MKKLLTSILLLLILTTPLLGQSSEENKFAVRTSIFAHALTYNLDKNNVVGFHFGQLSTDINEDNIEKGVNSFVGLNYGYAFDCINCDSFWIVTLLGTGNATFTTDDGSTYNYSGWSINVVGGYGWYFENNISVLLGIGPSYGSWSKQSENLKSNKGYGNDVENRVKKLSFQPISSIPFFALGYSF
;
A
#
# COMPACT_ATOMS: atom_id res chain seq x y z
N MET A 1 -2.65 -17.96 -9.17
CA MET A 1 -1.61 -17.00 -8.70
C MET A 1 -1.76 -16.58 -7.23
N LYS A 2 -2.96 -16.18 -6.74
CA LYS A 2 -3.14 -15.77 -5.33
C LYS A 2 -2.69 -16.84 -4.31
N LYS A 3 -3.05 -18.09 -4.50
CA LYS A 3 -2.67 -19.21 -3.61
C LYS A 3 -1.16 -19.48 -3.57
N LEU A 4 -0.44 -19.25 -4.68
CA LEU A 4 1.02 -19.45 -4.75
C LEU A 4 1.76 -18.37 -3.96
N LEU A 5 1.31 -17.11 -4.06
CA LEU A 5 1.91 -15.98 -3.32
C LEU A 5 1.72 -16.13 -1.81
N THR A 6 0.51 -16.56 -1.39
CA THR A 6 0.22 -16.82 0.03
C THR A 6 1.05 -17.98 0.57
N SER A 7 1.27 -19.03 -0.23
CA SER A 7 2.11 -20.17 0.17
C SER A 7 3.60 -19.80 0.27
N ILE A 8 4.11 -18.96 -0.63
CA ILE A 8 5.49 -18.47 -0.58
C ILE A 8 5.69 -17.56 0.63
N LEU A 9 4.73 -16.68 0.93
CA LEU A 9 4.77 -15.81 2.11
C LEU A 9 4.72 -16.62 3.40
N LEU A 10 3.87 -17.64 3.46
CA LEU A 10 3.77 -18.57 4.61
C LEU A 10 5.07 -19.39 4.79
N LEU A 11 5.68 -19.83 3.69
CA LEU A 11 6.94 -20.57 3.71
C LEU A 11 8.11 -19.70 4.19
N LEU A 12 8.17 -18.44 3.77
CA LEU A 12 9.15 -17.45 4.26
C LEU A 12 9.01 -17.19 5.77
N ILE A 13 7.79 -17.14 6.28
CA ILE A 13 7.52 -16.94 7.72
C ILE A 13 7.90 -18.18 8.52
N LEU A 14 7.73 -19.38 7.98
CA LEU A 14 8.01 -20.64 8.67
C LEU A 14 9.49 -21.04 8.66
N THR A 15 10.29 -20.51 7.73
CA THR A 15 11.74 -20.84 7.63
C THR A 15 12.65 -19.87 8.39
N THR A 16 12.12 -18.76 8.90
CA THR A 16 12.89 -17.71 9.59
C THR A 16 13.27 -18.00 11.07
N PRO A 17 12.66 -18.92 11.83
CA PRO A 17 13.09 -19.18 13.20
C PRO A 17 14.52 -19.73 13.35
N LEU A 18 15.14 -20.19 12.26
CA LEU A 18 16.49 -20.80 12.30
C LEU A 18 17.65 -19.81 12.12
N LEU A 19 17.39 -18.53 11.81
CA LEU A 19 18.44 -17.52 11.59
C LEU A 19 18.49 -16.43 12.66
N GLY A 20 17.62 -16.47 13.66
CA GLY A 20 17.42 -15.40 14.61
C GLY A 20 18.02 -15.63 15.98
N GLN A 21 19.34 -15.77 16.09
CA GLN A 21 20.07 -15.56 17.35
C GLN A 21 21.34 -14.74 17.07
N SER A 22 21.16 -13.47 16.80
CA SER A 22 22.20 -12.49 17.09
C SER A 22 21.51 -11.17 17.42
N SER A 23 21.90 -10.56 18.50
CA SER A 23 21.50 -9.24 18.99
C SER A 23 22.04 -8.09 18.12
N GLU A 24 22.41 -8.35 16.90
CA GLU A 24 22.70 -7.33 15.90
C GLU A 24 21.38 -6.88 15.28
N GLU A 25 21.18 -5.58 15.24
CA GLU A 25 20.01 -4.88 14.75
C GLU A 25 19.46 -5.53 13.46
N ASN A 26 18.27 -6.08 13.52
CA ASN A 26 17.60 -6.59 12.33
C ASN A 26 17.54 -5.49 11.27
N LYS A 27 18.24 -5.69 10.16
CA LYS A 27 18.39 -4.67 9.11
C LYS A 27 17.27 -4.70 8.10
N PHE A 28 16.60 -5.83 7.95
CA PHE A 28 15.53 -5.99 6.98
C PHE A 28 14.20 -6.28 7.65
N ALA A 29 13.12 -5.81 7.05
CA ALA A 29 11.79 -6.23 7.43
C ALA A 29 10.87 -6.38 6.21
N VAL A 30 10.01 -7.40 6.26
CA VAL A 30 8.88 -7.55 5.36
C VAL A 30 7.64 -7.07 6.12
N ARG A 31 6.88 -6.20 5.49
CA ARG A 31 5.61 -5.69 6.01
C ARG A 31 4.49 -6.03 5.05
N THR A 32 3.38 -6.48 5.56
CA THR A 32 2.22 -6.86 4.76
C THR A 32 0.95 -6.26 5.35
N SER A 33 0.09 -5.79 4.48
CA SER A 33 -1.27 -5.39 4.78
C SER A 33 -2.24 -6.14 3.86
N ILE A 34 -3.53 -5.87 4.00
CA ILE A 34 -4.56 -6.46 3.13
C ILE A 34 -4.33 -6.08 1.65
N PHE A 35 -3.77 -4.89 1.38
CA PHE A 35 -3.67 -4.31 0.04
C PHE A 35 -2.25 -4.08 -0.45
N ALA A 36 -1.26 -4.09 0.45
CA ALA A 36 0.10 -3.69 0.15
C ALA A 36 1.13 -4.55 0.87
N HIS A 37 2.26 -4.69 0.23
CA HIS A 37 3.44 -5.36 0.77
C HIS A 37 4.63 -4.42 0.66
N ALA A 38 5.54 -4.49 1.61
CA ALA A 38 6.78 -3.73 1.59
C ALA A 38 7.96 -4.59 2.04
N LEU A 39 9.09 -4.38 1.38
CA LEU A 39 10.40 -4.81 1.84
C LEU A 39 11.16 -3.55 2.27
N THR A 40 11.68 -3.54 3.47
CA THR A 40 12.34 -2.38 4.05
C THR A 40 13.72 -2.73 4.58
N TYR A 41 14.62 -1.74 4.55
CA TYR A 41 15.96 -1.79 5.10
C TYR A 41 16.15 -0.67 6.11
N ASN A 42 16.61 -1.00 7.31
CA ASN A 42 16.89 -0.06 8.37
C ASN A 42 18.26 0.59 8.12
N LEU A 43 18.27 1.89 7.83
CA LEU A 43 19.50 2.67 7.64
C LEU A 43 20.22 2.89 8.97
N ASP A 44 19.45 3.15 10.01
CA ASP A 44 19.88 3.30 11.41
C ASP A 44 18.72 2.96 12.35
N LYS A 45 18.86 3.25 13.63
CA LYS A 45 17.84 2.94 14.64
C LYS A 45 16.49 3.66 14.42
N ASN A 46 16.48 4.75 13.67
CA ASN A 46 15.29 5.58 13.45
C ASN A 46 14.84 5.63 12.00
N ASN A 47 15.75 5.43 11.02
CA ASN A 47 15.50 5.65 9.62
C ASN A 47 15.39 4.35 8.85
N VAL A 48 14.34 4.23 8.04
CA VAL A 48 14.07 3.08 7.19
C VAL A 48 13.76 3.50 5.77
N VAL A 49 14.30 2.78 4.82
CA VAL A 49 13.94 2.89 3.40
C VAL A 49 13.39 1.58 2.91
N GLY A 50 12.64 1.62 1.84
CA GLY A 50 12.10 0.38 1.29
C GLY A 50 11.37 0.56 -0.02
N PHE A 51 10.84 -0.55 -0.46
CA PHE A 51 10.07 -0.70 -1.66
C PHE A 51 8.69 -1.26 -1.29
N HIS A 52 7.65 -0.70 -1.88
CA HIS A 52 6.29 -1.17 -1.65
C HIS A 52 5.56 -1.45 -2.96
N PHE A 53 4.64 -2.39 -2.93
CA PHE A 53 3.79 -2.74 -4.05
C PHE A 53 2.47 -3.31 -3.53
N GLY A 54 1.45 -3.23 -4.36
CA GLY A 54 0.15 -3.78 -3.97
C GLY A 54 -0.91 -3.65 -5.04
N GLN A 55 -2.07 -4.20 -4.71
CA GLN A 55 -3.27 -4.10 -5.52
C GLN A 55 -4.48 -4.00 -4.62
N LEU A 56 -5.31 -2.99 -4.88
CA LEU A 56 -6.60 -2.81 -4.24
C LEU A 56 -7.69 -3.03 -5.29
N SER A 57 -8.62 -3.93 -5.01
CA SER A 57 -9.85 -4.09 -5.78
C SER A 57 -11.03 -3.76 -4.88
N THR A 58 -11.88 -2.84 -5.32
CA THR A 58 -13.02 -2.37 -4.56
C THR A 58 -14.26 -2.41 -5.44
N ASP A 59 -15.33 -3.03 -4.96
CA ASP A 59 -16.65 -2.89 -5.52
C ASP A 59 -17.19 -1.51 -5.08
N ILE A 60 -17.44 -0.63 -6.04
CA ILE A 60 -17.75 0.77 -5.76
C ILE A 60 -19.25 0.95 -5.63
N ASN A 61 -20.03 0.43 -6.59
CA ASN A 61 -21.49 0.49 -6.66
C ASN A 61 -22.05 1.91 -6.44
N GLU A 62 -21.30 2.92 -6.86
CA GLU A 62 -21.66 4.33 -6.76
C GLU A 62 -21.35 5.04 -8.08
N ASP A 63 -22.11 6.06 -8.43
CA ASP A 63 -21.90 6.91 -9.61
C ASP A 63 -21.76 6.09 -10.92
N ASN A 64 -22.58 5.03 -11.10
CA ASN A 64 -22.52 4.13 -12.26
C ASN A 64 -21.17 3.40 -12.43
N ILE A 65 -20.37 3.29 -11.38
CA ILE A 65 -19.11 2.55 -11.34
C ILE A 65 -19.31 1.29 -10.50
N GLU A 66 -19.23 0.14 -11.15
CA GLU A 66 -19.35 -1.16 -10.49
C GLU A 66 -18.07 -1.50 -9.70
N LYS A 67 -16.89 -1.30 -10.33
CA LYS A 67 -15.62 -1.78 -9.78
C LYS A 67 -14.47 -0.86 -10.08
N GLY A 68 -13.57 -0.74 -9.11
CA GLY A 68 -12.26 -0.13 -9.26
C GLY A 68 -11.13 -1.10 -8.90
N VAL A 69 -10.10 -1.18 -9.73
CA VAL A 69 -8.88 -1.92 -9.46
C VAL A 69 -7.71 -0.96 -9.56
N ASN A 70 -6.94 -0.84 -8.49
CA ASN A 70 -5.73 -0.02 -8.46
C ASN A 70 -4.53 -0.91 -8.12
N SER A 71 -3.48 -0.86 -8.95
CA SER A 71 -2.20 -1.50 -8.70
C SER A 71 -1.11 -0.45 -8.61
N PHE A 72 -0.19 -0.59 -7.68
CA PHE A 72 0.83 0.40 -7.42
C PHE A 72 2.16 -0.24 -7.05
N VAL A 73 3.23 0.53 -7.26
CA VAL A 73 4.59 0.18 -6.92
C VAL A 73 5.37 1.46 -6.61
N GLY A 74 6.27 1.41 -5.63
CA GLY A 74 7.01 2.61 -5.27
C GLY A 74 8.05 2.41 -4.18
N LEU A 75 8.60 3.54 -3.75
CA LEU A 75 9.60 3.64 -2.70
C LEU A 75 8.97 4.22 -1.43
N ASN A 76 9.49 3.83 -0.30
CA ASN A 76 9.10 4.39 0.98
C ASN A 76 10.32 4.81 1.79
N TYR A 77 10.11 5.89 2.55
CA TYR A 77 11.03 6.34 3.59
C TYR A 77 10.22 6.53 4.87
N GLY A 78 10.73 5.98 5.96
CA GLY A 78 10.11 6.06 7.26
C GLY A 78 11.06 6.54 8.35
N TYR A 79 10.50 7.22 9.34
CA TYR A 79 11.17 7.66 10.54
C TYR A 79 10.40 7.21 11.78
N ALA A 80 11.07 6.50 12.69
CA ALA A 80 10.55 6.13 13.99
C ALA A 80 11.14 7.07 15.06
N PHE A 81 10.31 7.61 15.94
CA PHE A 81 10.75 8.65 16.89
C PHE A 81 11.69 8.10 17.97
N ASP A 82 11.45 6.85 18.39
CA ASP A 82 12.30 6.18 19.40
C ASP A 82 13.26 5.20 18.73
N CYS A 83 12.72 4.13 18.15
CA CYS A 83 13.48 3.18 17.33
C CYS A 83 12.55 2.38 16.41
N ILE A 84 13.13 1.79 15.34
CA ILE A 84 12.37 1.02 14.35
C ILE A 84 11.91 -0.34 14.93
N ASN A 85 12.73 -0.93 15.79
CA ASN A 85 12.50 -2.25 16.39
C ASN A 85 12.03 -2.16 17.83
N CYS A 86 11.31 -1.12 18.20
CA CYS A 86 10.65 -0.93 19.47
C CYS A 86 9.29 -0.27 19.28
N ASP A 87 8.50 -0.24 20.34
CA ASP A 87 7.25 0.50 20.36
C ASP A 87 7.52 1.97 20.15
N SER A 88 6.97 2.55 19.09
CA SER A 88 7.29 3.92 18.69
C SER A 88 6.20 4.57 17.86
N PHE A 89 6.10 5.89 17.97
CA PHE A 89 5.47 6.69 16.91
C PHE A 89 6.36 6.70 15.66
N TRP A 90 5.73 6.74 14.50
CA TRP A 90 6.43 6.75 13.23
C TRP A 90 5.72 7.61 12.18
N ILE A 91 6.48 8.07 11.20
CA ILE A 91 5.99 8.73 9.98
C ILE A 91 6.62 8.01 8.80
N VAL A 92 5.80 7.66 7.80
CA VAL A 92 6.26 7.07 6.54
C VAL A 92 5.74 7.88 5.38
N THR A 93 6.64 8.18 4.45
CA THR A 93 6.31 8.72 3.14
C THR A 93 6.38 7.60 2.11
N LEU A 94 5.32 7.42 1.34
CA LEU A 94 5.20 6.45 0.27
C LEU A 94 5.10 7.24 -1.05
N LEU A 95 6.07 7.06 -1.94
CA LEU A 95 6.07 7.65 -3.28
C LEU A 95 6.00 6.53 -4.30
N GLY A 96 4.99 6.55 -5.16
CA GLY A 96 4.79 5.46 -6.11
C GLY A 96 4.09 5.87 -7.38
N THR A 97 4.08 4.93 -8.31
CA THR A 97 3.32 4.98 -9.55
C THR A 97 2.33 3.83 -9.58
N GLY A 98 1.25 4.00 -10.33
CA GLY A 98 0.23 2.96 -10.38
C GLY A 98 -0.66 3.06 -11.61
N ASN A 99 -1.49 2.03 -11.76
CA ASN A 99 -2.53 1.96 -12.77
C ASN A 99 -3.86 1.72 -12.08
N ALA A 100 -4.89 2.46 -12.50
CA ALA A 100 -6.25 2.30 -12.03
C ALA A 100 -7.16 1.93 -13.21
N THR A 101 -7.96 0.89 -13.04
CA THR A 101 -8.98 0.48 -14.00
C THR A 101 -10.34 0.59 -13.32
N PHE A 102 -11.25 1.32 -13.95
CA PHE A 102 -12.65 1.42 -13.51
C PHE A 102 -13.54 0.70 -14.51
N THR A 103 -14.45 -0.10 -13.99
CA THR A 103 -15.50 -0.76 -14.77
C THR A 103 -16.84 -0.13 -14.39
N THR A 104 -17.61 0.29 -15.37
CA THR A 104 -18.93 0.88 -15.19
C THR A 104 -20.03 -0.16 -15.34
N ASP A 105 -21.25 0.18 -14.90
CA ASP A 105 -22.41 -0.73 -14.88
C ASP A 105 -22.79 -1.30 -16.24
N ASP A 106 -22.44 -0.59 -17.34
CA ASP A 106 -22.61 -1.08 -18.72
C ASP A 106 -21.46 -1.95 -19.23
N GLY A 107 -20.47 -2.22 -18.38
CA GLY A 107 -19.29 -3.01 -18.69
C GLY A 107 -18.20 -2.24 -19.47
N SER A 108 -18.34 -0.92 -19.63
CA SER A 108 -17.25 -0.09 -20.18
C SER A 108 -16.08 -0.02 -19.21
N THR A 109 -14.85 0.08 -19.73
CA THR A 109 -13.64 0.16 -18.90
C THR A 109 -12.83 1.41 -19.21
N TYR A 110 -12.29 2.02 -18.15
CA TYR A 110 -11.48 3.24 -18.22
C TYR A 110 -10.17 2.99 -17.48
N ASN A 111 -9.04 3.18 -18.18
CA ASN A 111 -7.72 2.94 -17.63
C ASN A 111 -7.00 4.26 -17.40
N TYR A 112 -6.45 4.41 -16.23
CA TYR A 112 -5.64 5.55 -15.82
C TYR A 112 -4.27 5.07 -15.34
N SER A 113 -3.26 5.90 -15.54
CA SER A 113 -1.96 5.75 -14.88
C SER A 113 -1.58 7.05 -14.19
N GLY A 114 -0.77 6.93 -13.13
CA GLY A 114 -0.41 8.11 -12.37
C GLY A 114 0.65 7.84 -11.33
N TRP A 115 0.90 8.88 -10.53
CA TRP A 115 1.76 8.81 -9.37
C TRP A 115 1.03 9.30 -8.13
N SER A 116 1.49 8.88 -6.98
CA SER A 116 0.97 9.34 -5.69
C SER A 116 2.08 9.45 -4.65
N ILE A 117 1.88 10.39 -3.74
CA ILE A 117 2.63 10.53 -2.50
C ILE A 117 1.65 10.41 -1.33
N ASN A 118 1.99 9.56 -0.38
CA ASN A 118 1.20 9.38 0.84
C ASN A 118 2.11 9.65 2.02
N VAL A 119 1.64 10.42 2.98
CA VAL A 119 2.34 10.64 4.24
C VAL A 119 1.47 10.05 5.35
N VAL A 120 1.96 9.01 6.00
CA VAL A 120 1.23 8.26 7.02
C VAL A 120 1.95 8.40 8.34
N GLY A 121 1.26 8.87 9.35
CA GLY A 121 1.73 8.88 10.74
C GLY A 121 0.96 7.87 11.56
N GLY A 122 1.63 7.26 12.54
CA GLY A 122 0.99 6.25 13.35
C GLY A 122 1.83 5.74 14.49
N TYR A 123 1.41 4.62 15.04
CA TYR A 123 2.10 3.92 16.11
C TYR A 123 2.39 2.48 15.72
N GLY A 124 3.57 1.98 16.10
CA GLY A 124 4.02 0.63 15.90
C GLY A 124 4.28 -0.07 17.22
N TRP A 125 3.79 -1.28 17.33
CA TRP A 125 4.11 -2.21 18.41
C TRP A 125 5.11 -3.23 17.91
N TYR A 126 6.16 -3.47 18.66
CA TYR A 126 7.20 -4.42 18.34
C TYR A 126 7.26 -5.53 19.40
N PHE A 127 7.25 -6.77 18.99
CA PHE A 127 7.22 -7.94 19.86
C PHE A 127 8.57 -8.66 19.85
N GLU A 128 8.92 -9.33 20.95
CA GLU A 128 10.21 -10.01 21.15
C GLU A 128 10.57 -11.06 20.07
N ASN A 129 9.58 -11.56 19.35
CA ASN A 129 9.77 -12.51 18.24
C ASN A 129 9.96 -11.80 16.87
N ASN A 130 10.38 -10.54 16.86
CA ASN A 130 10.61 -9.71 15.68
C ASN A 130 9.35 -9.39 14.85
N ILE A 131 8.17 -9.66 15.39
CA ILE A 131 6.90 -9.27 14.78
C ILE A 131 6.60 -7.83 15.15
N SER A 132 6.07 -7.08 14.21
CA SER A 132 5.56 -5.73 14.44
C SER A 132 4.13 -5.58 13.92
N VAL A 133 3.36 -4.73 14.59
CA VAL A 133 2.04 -4.28 14.15
C VAL A 133 2.10 -2.77 13.99
N LEU A 134 1.78 -2.28 12.81
CA LEU A 134 1.76 -0.86 12.50
C LEU A 134 0.33 -0.40 12.24
N LEU A 135 -0.08 0.68 12.87
CA LEU A 135 -1.35 1.34 12.64
C LEU A 135 -1.12 2.83 12.40
N GLY A 136 -1.71 3.36 11.33
CA GLY A 136 -1.52 4.76 10.99
C GLY A 136 -2.56 5.32 10.04
N ILE A 137 -2.51 6.63 9.88
CA ILE A 137 -3.41 7.39 9.02
C ILE A 137 -2.67 8.61 8.47
N GLY A 138 -3.08 9.09 7.32
CA GLY A 138 -2.49 10.30 6.78
C GLY A 138 -3.00 10.69 5.40
N PRO A 139 -2.59 11.85 4.89
CA PRO A 139 -3.01 12.37 3.60
C PRO A 139 -2.36 11.62 2.44
N SER A 140 -3.09 11.61 1.33
CA SER A 140 -2.64 11.14 0.02
C SER A 140 -2.85 12.23 -1.02
N TYR A 141 -1.85 12.41 -1.87
CA TYR A 141 -1.90 13.29 -3.03
C TYR A 141 -1.35 12.57 -4.26
N GLY A 142 -1.95 12.79 -5.42
CA GLY A 142 -1.50 12.18 -6.66
C GLY A 142 -2.04 12.86 -7.91
N SER A 143 -1.53 12.45 -9.06
CA SER A 143 -2.01 12.90 -10.37
C SER A 143 -2.19 11.69 -11.28
N TRP A 144 -3.33 11.62 -11.90
CA TRP A 144 -3.75 10.50 -12.72
C TRP A 144 -4.16 10.99 -14.11
N SER A 145 -3.70 10.31 -15.14
CA SER A 145 -3.99 10.59 -16.54
C SER A 145 -4.68 9.40 -17.19
N LYS A 146 -5.74 9.67 -17.94
CA LYS A 146 -6.44 8.66 -18.72
C LYS A 146 -5.54 8.12 -19.82
N GLN A 147 -5.42 6.82 -19.91
CA GLN A 147 -4.60 6.11 -20.88
C GLN A 147 -5.43 5.54 -22.03
N SER A 148 -6.55 4.90 -21.68
CA SER A 148 -7.43 4.29 -22.66
C SER A 148 -8.84 4.12 -22.10
N GLU A 149 -9.78 3.92 -23.01
CA GLU A 149 -11.14 3.50 -22.67
C GLU A 149 -11.62 2.44 -23.68
N ASN A 150 -12.47 1.54 -23.19
CA ASN A 150 -13.17 0.56 -24.02
C ASN A 150 -14.66 0.67 -23.70
N LEU A 151 -15.38 1.36 -24.59
CA LEU A 151 -16.80 1.65 -24.41
C LEU A 151 -17.65 0.47 -24.91
N LYS A 152 -18.59 0.05 -24.08
CA LYS A 152 -19.59 -0.99 -24.41
C LYS A 152 -20.94 -0.38 -24.79
N SER A 153 -21.18 0.86 -24.38
CA SER A 153 -22.37 1.61 -24.76
C SER A 153 -22.09 3.09 -24.91
N ASN A 154 -23.04 3.83 -25.49
CA ASN A 154 -22.97 5.28 -25.67
C ASN A 154 -23.51 6.07 -24.44
N LYS A 155 -23.64 5.43 -23.28
CA LYS A 155 -24.21 6.05 -22.07
C LYS A 155 -23.34 7.12 -21.42
N GLY A 156 -22.08 7.23 -21.79
CA GLY A 156 -21.26 8.41 -21.47
C GLY A 156 -20.83 8.52 -19.99
N TYR A 157 -20.58 7.41 -19.29
CA TYR A 157 -20.14 7.42 -17.88
C TYR A 157 -18.71 7.96 -17.63
N GLY A 158 -18.03 8.48 -18.66
CA GLY A 158 -16.68 9.03 -18.55
C GLY A 158 -16.55 10.13 -17.50
N ASN A 159 -17.56 11.01 -17.37
CA ASN A 159 -17.55 12.09 -16.38
C ASN A 159 -17.62 11.56 -14.95
N ASP A 160 -18.35 10.48 -14.69
CA ASP A 160 -18.48 9.86 -13.37
C ASP A 160 -17.13 9.28 -12.95
N VAL A 161 -16.45 8.59 -13.89
CA VAL A 161 -15.10 8.05 -13.68
C VAL A 161 -14.08 9.16 -13.44
N GLU A 162 -14.11 10.24 -14.23
CA GLU A 162 -13.21 11.40 -14.03
C GLU A 162 -13.42 12.07 -12.68
N ASN A 163 -14.66 12.21 -12.22
CA ASN A 163 -14.97 12.75 -10.89
C ASN A 163 -14.43 11.83 -9.78
N ARG A 164 -14.50 10.52 -9.97
CA ARG A 164 -13.91 9.55 -9.03
C ARG A 164 -12.40 9.65 -8.99
N VAL A 165 -11.74 9.77 -10.14
CA VAL A 165 -10.28 9.95 -10.25
C VAL A 165 -9.84 11.25 -9.58
N LYS A 166 -10.58 12.35 -9.73
CA LYS A 166 -10.32 13.60 -9.02
C LYS A 166 -10.39 13.44 -7.50
N LYS A 167 -11.36 12.67 -6.99
CA LYS A 167 -11.44 12.34 -5.55
C LYS A 167 -10.23 11.52 -5.08
N LEU A 168 -9.65 10.67 -5.92
CA LEU A 168 -8.43 9.92 -5.61
C LEU A 168 -7.16 10.79 -5.64
N SER A 169 -7.19 11.91 -6.38
CA SER A 169 -6.02 12.78 -6.53
C SER A 169 -5.68 13.56 -5.26
N PHE A 170 -6.65 13.80 -4.40
CA PHE A 170 -6.39 14.40 -3.08
C PHE A 170 -7.34 13.81 -2.03
N GLN A 171 -6.74 13.17 -1.03
CA GLN A 171 -7.44 12.67 0.14
C GLN A 171 -6.75 13.25 1.40
N PRO A 172 -7.38 14.18 2.11
CA PRO A 172 -6.79 14.80 3.31
C PRO A 172 -6.59 13.77 4.43
N ILE A 173 -7.43 12.75 4.45
CA ILE A 173 -7.27 11.58 5.31
C ILE A 173 -7.52 10.37 4.41
N SER A 174 -6.56 9.45 4.34
CA SER A 174 -6.79 8.17 3.67
C SER A 174 -8.04 7.52 4.27
N SER A 175 -9.01 7.22 3.44
CA SER A 175 -10.25 6.58 3.86
C SER A 175 -10.05 5.17 4.44
N ILE A 176 -8.84 4.64 4.27
CA ILE A 176 -8.44 3.34 4.80
C ILE A 176 -7.30 3.56 5.78
N PRO A 177 -7.48 3.27 7.08
CA PRO A 177 -6.37 3.31 8.02
C PRO A 177 -5.29 2.32 7.56
N PHE A 178 -4.04 2.78 7.60
CA PHE A 178 -2.91 1.92 7.30
C PHE A 178 -2.75 0.91 8.44
N PHE A 179 -2.87 -0.36 8.12
CA PHE A 179 -2.60 -1.48 9.02
C PHE A 179 -1.59 -2.41 8.35
N ALA A 180 -0.50 -2.72 9.03
CA ALA A 180 0.45 -3.69 8.52
C ALA A 180 1.00 -4.58 9.65
N LEU A 181 1.22 -5.84 9.28
CA LEU A 181 2.01 -6.80 10.04
C LEU A 181 3.41 -6.82 9.46
N GLY A 182 4.43 -6.81 10.31
CA GLY A 182 5.82 -6.86 9.92
C GLY A 182 6.58 -7.98 10.60
N TYR A 183 7.63 -8.44 9.93
CA TYR A 183 8.64 -9.33 10.49
C TYR A 183 10.02 -8.78 10.12
N SER A 184 10.88 -8.59 11.13
CA SER A 184 12.25 -8.09 10.97
C SER A 184 13.26 -9.22 11.10
N PHE A 185 14.35 -9.19 10.29
CA PHE A 185 15.41 -10.22 10.24
C PHE A 185 16.77 -9.63 9.84
#